data_89422a96b688597bd8ed780a2d6bfc34
#
_entry.id   89422a96b688597bd8ed780a2d6bfc34
#
_cell.length_a   1.000
_cell.length_b   1.000
_cell.length_c   1.000
_cell.angle_alpha   90.00
_cell.angle_beta   90.00
_cell.angle_gamma   90.00
#
_symmetry.space_group_name_H-M   'P 1'
#
loop_
_entity.id
_entity.type
_entity.pdbx_description
1 polymer ?
#
loop_
_entity_poly.entity_id
_entity_poly.type
_entity_poly.pdbx_seq_one_letter_code
_entity_poly.pdbx_strand_id
1 'polypeptide(L)'
;MKPVSKILVLAAFLVSCSSAEIEKAPSDFSVAPDVILDTDIGNSLDDLVALDILHHYCRQGKINLLAVMVNHDVPLAPQATDVFNTWYGAGKIPIGMVTDGVKESHIWEDYAPLLCNCESYGRTISDYSTLPDAVALYRKILAKSDDKSVTILSIGFLTNISRLLESGPDEYSSLTGIDLVKRKVRSVVAMCGSQNEVEYNVSYDIPSARTVFDKLPVAMSIIPGETTMPVLSEEIFEHTGWAGLHPVALGYSTHDQADMNMCWDAIAGLAYVTGFSDVTISDQYDATINEKGMMELTWNPYGCFRVLSLSPDQQLRNKELLLNILGTRIE
;
A
#
# COMPACT_ATOMS: atom_id res chain seq x y z
N MET A 1 26.69 15.72 -54.91
CA MET A 1 25.61 15.84 -53.89
C MET A 1 25.87 14.79 -52.82
N LYS A 2 26.31 15.21 -51.63
CA LYS A 2 26.56 14.31 -50.48
C LYS A 2 25.27 14.26 -49.65
N PRO A 3 24.81 13.11 -49.13
CA PRO A 3 23.64 13.04 -48.26
C PRO A 3 24.02 13.55 -46.86
N VAL A 4 23.19 14.46 -46.39
CA VAL A 4 23.24 15.00 -45.02
C VAL A 4 22.57 13.98 -44.11
N SER A 5 23.36 13.35 -43.25
CA SER A 5 22.86 12.44 -42.20
C SER A 5 22.20 13.28 -41.11
N LYS A 6 20.90 13.10 -40.90
CA LYS A 6 20.17 13.69 -39.77
C LYS A 6 20.49 12.85 -38.52
N ILE A 7 21.29 13.40 -37.64
CA ILE A 7 21.50 12.87 -36.30
C ILE A 7 20.24 13.22 -35.50
N LEU A 8 19.46 12.21 -35.17
CA LEU A 8 18.34 12.30 -34.24
C LEU A 8 18.93 12.33 -32.83
N VAL A 9 18.98 13.49 -32.20
CA VAL A 9 19.35 13.63 -30.80
C VAL A 9 18.13 13.21 -29.98
N LEU A 10 18.18 11.98 -29.46
CA LEU A 10 17.22 11.51 -28.45
C LEU A 10 17.56 12.23 -27.14
N ALA A 11 16.80 13.25 -26.78
CA ALA A 11 16.90 13.88 -25.45
C ALA A 11 16.30 12.90 -24.45
N ALA A 12 17.14 12.11 -23.77
CA ALA A 12 16.75 11.39 -22.58
C ALA A 12 16.48 12.43 -21.49
N PHE A 13 15.22 12.62 -21.13
CA PHE A 13 14.86 13.33 -19.92
C PHE A 13 15.26 12.46 -18.72
N LEU A 14 16.44 12.67 -18.21
CA LEU A 14 16.83 12.17 -16.91
C LEU A 14 15.99 12.91 -15.87
N VAL A 15 14.95 12.26 -15.36
CA VAL A 15 14.28 12.68 -14.14
C VAL A 15 15.28 12.44 -13.02
N SER A 16 16.07 13.47 -12.69
CA SER A 16 16.91 13.46 -11.52
C SER A 16 15.99 13.52 -10.31
N CYS A 17 15.72 12.38 -9.68
CA CYS A 17 15.23 12.36 -8.30
C CYS A 17 16.31 13.04 -7.46
N SER A 18 15.99 14.16 -6.81
CA SER A 18 16.88 14.69 -5.79
C SER A 18 17.08 13.58 -4.76
N SER A 19 18.33 13.31 -4.38
CA SER A 19 18.70 12.35 -3.35
C SER A 19 17.99 12.71 -2.02
N ALA A 20 16.71 12.36 -1.93
CA ALA A 20 16.03 12.34 -0.66
C ALA A 20 16.59 11.13 0.07
N GLU A 21 17.46 11.36 1.05
CA GLU A 21 17.70 10.36 2.08
C GLU A 21 16.31 9.87 2.51
N ILE A 22 16.12 8.55 2.55
CA ILE A 22 15.04 8.02 3.37
C ILE A 22 15.51 8.38 4.78
N GLU A 23 15.07 9.54 5.26
CA GLU A 23 15.19 9.85 6.67
C GLU A 23 14.58 8.66 7.38
N LYS A 24 15.35 8.01 8.27
CA LYS A 24 14.76 7.17 9.30
C LYS A 24 13.57 7.94 9.81
N ALA A 25 12.39 7.29 9.86
CA ALA A 25 11.24 7.93 10.46
C ALA A 25 11.71 8.57 11.76
N PRO A 26 11.45 9.86 11.98
CA PRO A 26 11.97 10.54 13.15
C PRO A 26 11.51 9.76 14.37
N SER A 27 12.43 9.37 15.22
CA SER A 27 12.15 8.67 16.48
C SER A 27 11.41 9.56 17.49
N ASP A 28 11.21 10.82 17.14
CA ASP A 28 10.51 11.83 17.93
C ASP A 28 9.48 12.53 17.03
N PHE A 29 8.28 11.90 16.92
CA PHE A 29 7.17 12.52 16.24
C PHE A 29 6.53 13.58 17.12
N SER A 30 6.95 14.82 16.97
CA SER A 30 6.19 15.96 17.51
C SER A 30 4.81 16.09 16.83
N VAL A 31 4.63 15.50 15.65
CA VAL A 31 3.38 15.38 14.89
C VAL A 31 3.34 13.98 14.27
N ALA A 32 2.20 13.30 14.42
CA ALA A 32 1.98 11.98 13.83
C ALA A 32 2.08 12.07 12.30
N PRO A 33 2.87 11.20 11.63
CA PRO A 33 3.03 11.23 10.18
C PRO A 33 1.76 10.82 9.46
N ASP A 34 1.49 11.47 8.34
CA ASP A 34 0.33 11.24 7.49
C ASP A 34 0.57 10.04 6.55
N VAL A 35 -0.42 9.16 6.45
CA VAL A 35 -0.40 8.02 5.53
C VAL A 35 -1.73 7.90 4.78
N ILE A 36 -1.63 7.50 3.52
CA ILE A 36 -2.75 7.01 2.71
C ILE A 36 -2.45 5.55 2.39
N LEU A 37 -3.39 4.67 2.71
CA LEU A 37 -3.34 3.25 2.30
C LEU A 37 -3.96 3.11 0.93
N ASP A 38 -3.31 2.35 0.02
CA ASP A 38 -3.84 1.94 -1.28
C ASP A 38 -3.78 0.42 -1.35
N THR A 39 -4.93 -0.26 -1.43
CA THR A 39 -5.11 -1.69 -1.13
C THR A 39 -6.07 -2.36 -2.12
N ASP A 40 -5.84 -3.62 -2.44
CA ASP A 40 -6.77 -4.48 -3.17
C ASP A 40 -7.60 -5.37 -2.22
N ILE A 41 -7.88 -4.85 -1.04
CA ILE A 41 -8.69 -5.51 0.01
C ILE A 41 -9.89 -6.26 -0.58
N GLY A 42 -10.12 -7.46 -0.09
CA GLY A 42 -11.10 -8.39 -0.66
C GLY A 42 -10.44 -9.51 -1.47
N ASN A 43 -9.13 -9.50 -1.60
CA ASN A 43 -8.35 -10.43 -2.38
C ASN A 43 -7.51 -11.36 -1.48
N SER A 44 -6.60 -10.83 -0.69
CA SER A 44 -5.81 -11.62 0.24
C SER A 44 -6.04 -11.22 1.71
N LEU A 45 -5.76 -12.13 2.66
CA LEU A 45 -6.02 -11.89 4.09
C LEU A 45 -5.05 -10.89 4.70
N ASP A 46 -3.87 -10.73 4.15
CA ASP A 46 -2.86 -9.84 4.72
C ASP A 46 -3.14 -8.34 4.49
N ASP A 47 -4.01 -7.98 3.53
CA ASP A 47 -4.64 -6.64 3.48
C ASP A 47 -5.35 -6.29 4.79
N LEU A 48 -6.12 -7.27 5.34
CA LEU A 48 -6.82 -7.07 6.62
C LEU A 48 -5.84 -6.81 7.75
N VAL A 49 -4.73 -7.55 7.77
CA VAL A 49 -3.69 -7.41 8.78
C VAL A 49 -2.97 -6.07 8.64
N ALA A 50 -2.65 -5.64 7.43
CA ALA A 50 -2.02 -4.35 7.19
C ALA A 50 -2.93 -3.19 7.64
N LEU A 51 -4.21 -3.25 7.31
CA LEU A 51 -5.19 -2.24 7.74
C LEU A 51 -5.36 -2.23 9.26
N ASP A 52 -5.34 -3.40 9.92
CA ASP A 52 -5.38 -3.55 11.37
C ASP A 52 -4.19 -2.85 12.05
N ILE A 53 -2.97 -3.10 11.55
CA ILE A 53 -1.75 -2.43 12.02
C ILE A 53 -1.90 -0.91 11.96
N LEU A 54 -2.37 -0.37 10.83
CA LEU A 54 -2.51 1.07 10.67
C LEU A 54 -3.55 1.65 11.62
N HIS A 55 -4.70 1.02 11.78
CA HIS A 55 -5.72 1.46 12.74
C HIS A 55 -5.21 1.43 14.18
N HIS A 56 -4.49 0.38 14.57
CA HIS A 56 -3.90 0.27 15.88
C HIS A 56 -2.96 1.45 16.19
N TYR A 57 -2.05 1.77 15.27
CA TYR A 57 -1.13 2.90 15.45
C TYR A 57 -1.83 4.27 15.34
N CYS A 58 -2.86 4.38 14.50
CA CYS A 58 -3.68 5.58 14.38
C CYS A 58 -4.41 5.89 15.71
N ARG A 59 -5.00 4.90 16.36
CA ARG A 59 -5.64 5.05 17.69
C ARG A 59 -4.66 5.46 18.77
N GLN A 60 -3.41 5.06 18.68
CA GLN A 60 -2.34 5.50 19.59
C GLN A 60 -1.84 6.93 19.30
N GLY A 61 -2.36 7.58 18.25
CA GLY A 61 -1.90 8.91 17.83
C GLY A 61 -0.48 8.90 17.26
N LYS A 62 0.02 7.73 16.84
CA LYS A 62 1.37 7.58 16.29
C LYS A 62 1.44 7.81 14.77
N ILE A 63 0.32 7.68 14.08
CA ILE A 63 0.16 8.00 12.65
C ILE A 63 -1.21 8.64 12.42
N ASN A 64 -1.39 9.31 11.30
CA ASN A 64 -2.69 9.78 10.80
C ASN A 64 -3.03 9.01 9.52
N LEU A 65 -4.00 8.10 9.58
CA LEU A 65 -4.56 7.46 8.38
C LEU A 65 -5.54 8.42 7.72
N LEU A 66 -5.11 9.07 6.65
CA LEU A 66 -5.88 10.12 5.98
C LEU A 66 -7.01 9.59 5.12
N ALA A 67 -6.82 8.43 4.50
CA ALA A 67 -7.79 7.74 3.66
C ALA A 67 -7.34 6.31 3.36
N VAL A 68 -8.30 5.50 2.91
CA VAL A 68 -8.05 4.20 2.28
C VAL A 68 -8.51 4.28 0.82
N MET A 69 -7.61 4.01 -0.11
CA MET A 69 -7.89 3.93 -1.54
C MET A 69 -8.01 2.47 -1.94
N VAL A 70 -9.17 2.08 -2.45
CA VAL A 70 -9.42 0.73 -2.92
C VAL A 70 -9.08 0.66 -4.40
N ASN A 71 -8.11 -0.18 -4.76
CA ASN A 71 -7.66 -0.37 -6.14
C ASN A 71 -8.17 -1.65 -6.80
N HIS A 72 -9.01 -2.42 -6.10
CA HIS A 72 -9.70 -3.59 -6.60
C HIS A 72 -11.16 -3.21 -6.91
N ASP A 73 -11.56 -3.27 -8.20
CA ASP A 73 -12.87 -2.82 -8.68
C ASP A 73 -13.95 -3.90 -8.49
N VAL A 74 -14.19 -4.26 -7.22
CA VAL A 74 -15.22 -5.22 -6.82
C VAL A 74 -16.12 -4.61 -5.74
N PRO A 75 -17.44 -4.90 -5.75
CA PRO A 75 -18.40 -4.23 -4.88
C PRO A 75 -18.17 -4.44 -3.37
N LEU A 76 -17.56 -5.55 -2.96
CA LEU A 76 -17.35 -5.88 -1.55
C LEU A 76 -16.09 -5.23 -0.96
N ALA A 77 -15.12 -4.83 -1.76
CA ALA A 77 -13.87 -4.24 -1.28
C ALA A 77 -14.08 -2.96 -0.44
N PRO A 78 -14.81 -1.94 -0.90
CA PRO A 78 -15.08 -0.77 -0.07
C PRO A 78 -15.97 -1.08 1.13
N GLN A 79 -16.83 -2.11 1.06
CA GLN A 79 -17.65 -2.52 2.18
C GLN A 79 -16.81 -3.16 3.30
N ALA A 80 -15.86 -4.02 2.95
CA ALA A 80 -14.91 -4.59 3.91
C ALA A 80 -14.08 -3.49 4.57
N THR A 81 -13.62 -2.51 3.81
CA THR A 81 -12.91 -1.33 4.34
C THR A 81 -13.75 -0.55 5.35
N ASP A 82 -15.03 -0.30 5.05
CA ASP A 82 -15.93 0.43 5.97
C ASP A 82 -16.19 -0.38 7.26
N VAL A 83 -16.30 -1.70 7.18
CA VAL A 83 -16.38 -2.58 8.36
C VAL A 83 -15.18 -2.37 9.26
N PHE A 84 -13.96 -2.40 8.73
CA PHE A 84 -12.75 -2.17 9.50
C PHE A 84 -12.71 -0.77 10.10
N ASN A 85 -12.92 0.26 9.29
CA ASN A 85 -12.96 1.64 9.77
C ASN A 85 -13.97 1.80 10.91
N THR A 86 -15.15 1.19 10.77
CA THR A 86 -16.21 1.27 11.78
C THR A 86 -15.87 0.48 13.03
N TRP A 87 -15.28 -0.71 12.91
CA TRP A 87 -14.80 -1.51 14.03
C TRP A 87 -13.84 -0.73 14.93
N TYR A 88 -12.94 0.01 14.33
CA TYR A 88 -11.98 0.87 15.04
C TYR A 88 -12.56 2.22 15.52
N GLY A 89 -13.87 2.47 15.31
CA GLY A 89 -14.48 3.77 15.60
C GLY A 89 -14.00 4.90 14.69
N ALA A 90 -13.40 4.54 13.55
CA ALA A 90 -12.77 5.43 12.57
C ALA A 90 -13.57 5.56 11.27
N GLY A 91 -14.89 5.32 11.29
CA GLY A 91 -15.77 5.34 10.12
C GLY A 91 -15.83 6.69 9.36
N LYS A 92 -15.14 7.72 9.87
CA LYS A 92 -14.97 9.01 9.16
C LYS A 92 -13.78 9.05 8.24
N ILE A 93 -12.89 8.04 8.26
CA ILE A 93 -11.76 7.93 7.34
C ILE A 93 -12.33 7.76 5.93
N PRO A 94 -12.01 8.65 4.99
CA PRO A 94 -12.55 8.58 3.64
C PRO A 94 -12.09 7.32 2.91
N ILE A 95 -12.99 6.76 2.08
CA ILE A 95 -12.70 5.66 1.17
C ILE A 95 -12.81 6.18 -0.26
N GLY A 96 -11.76 5.99 -1.05
CA GLY A 96 -11.76 6.24 -2.49
C GLY A 96 -11.84 4.92 -3.24
N MET A 97 -12.63 4.87 -4.31
CA MET A 97 -12.83 3.66 -5.10
C MET A 97 -12.24 3.81 -6.49
N VAL A 98 -11.49 2.82 -6.95
CA VAL A 98 -11.10 2.74 -8.35
C VAL A 98 -12.35 2.55 -9.23
N THR A 99 -12.35 3.17 -10.39
CA THR A 99 -13.39 2.98 -11.42
C THR A 99 -12.75 2.35 -12.65
N ASP A 100 -13.35 1.32 -13.23
CA ASP A 100 -12.77 0.57 -14.35
C ASP A 100 -11.33 0.10 -14.09
N GLY A 101 -11.10 -0.40 -12.88
CA GLY A 101 -9.84 -1.00 -12.43
C GLY A 101 -9.78 -2.51 -12.65
N VAL A 102 -8.88 -3.16 -11.93
CA VAL A 102 -8.77 -4.62 -11.91
C VAL A 102 -10.01 -5.21 -11.24
N LYS A 103 -10.67 -6.14 -11.93
CA LYS A 103 -11.90 -6.83 -11.49
C LYS A 103 -11.68 -8.32 -11.25
N GLU A 104 -10.47 -8.78 -11.48
CA GLU A 104 -10.14 -10.20 -11.36
C GLU A 104 -10.29 -10.62 -9.89
N SER A 105 -11.21 -11.52 -9.64
CA SER A 105 -11.38 -12.13 -8.35
C SER A 105 -10.81 -13.55 -8.40
N HIS A 106 -9.50 -13.70 -8.39
CA HIS A 106 -8.91 -14.90 -7.84
C HIS A 106 -9.13 -14.82 -6.34
N ILE A 107 -10.32 -15.21 -5.92
CA ILE A 107 -10.68 -15.25 -4.50
C ILE A 107 -9.91 -16.43 -3.93
N TRP A 108 -8.67 -16.17 -3.50
CA TRP A 108 -7.92 -17.13 -2.71
C TRP A 108 -8.65 -17.37 -1.39
N GLU A 109 -9.43 -16.38 -0.94
CA GLU A 109 -9.99 -16.34 0.41
C GLU A 109 -11.30 -15.56 0.38
N ASP A 110 -12.42 -16.27 0.48
CA ASP A 110 -13.77 -15.69 0.39
C ASP A 110 -14.18 -15.01 1.71
N TYR A 111 -13.34 -14.11 2.24
CA TYR A 111 -13.59 -13.43 3.50
C TYR A 111 -14.49 -12.20 3.37
N ALA A 112 -14.44 -11.50 2.24
CA ALA A 112 -15.18 -10.26 2.08
C ALA A 112 -16.69 -10.44 2.21
N PRO A 113 -17.33 -11.47 1.65
CA PRO A 113 -18.72 -11.80 1.95
C PRO A 113 -18.99 -12.06 3.43
N LEU A 114 -18.09 -12.76 4.14
CA LEU A 114 -18.25 -13.01 5.57
C LEU A 114 -18.25 -11.72 6.38
N LEU A 115 -17.29 -10.84 6.15
CA LEU A 115 -17.21 -9.54 6.80
C LEU A 115 -18.44 -8.68 6.46
N CYS A 116 -18.79 -8.61 5.18
CA CYS A 116 -19.86 -7.73 4.70
C CYS A 116 -21.25 -8.21 5.09
N ASN A 117 -21.48 -9.50 5.31
CA ASN A 117 -22.77 -10.06 5.71
C ASN A 117 -22.90 -10.27 7.22
N CYS A 118 -21.87 -10.05 8.01
CA CYS A 118 -21.93 -10.21 9.45
C CYS A 118 -22.70 -9.04 10.08
N GLU A 119 -23.86 -9.33 10.68
CA GLU A 119 -24.73 -8.34 11.32
C GLU A 119 -24.09 -7.68 12.57
N SER A 120 -23.06 -8.32 13.14
CA SER A 120 -22.34 -7.79 14.32
C SER A 120 -21.45 -6.61 14.00
N TYR A 121 -21.12 -6.37 12.73
CA TYR A 121 -20.31 -5.23 12.32
C TYR A 121 -21.17 -4.04 11.93
N GLY A 122 -20.83 -2.86 12.49
CA GLY A 122 -21.40 -1.60 12.05
C GLY A 122 -20.82 -1.15 10.70
N ARG A 123 -21.52 -0.21 10.08
CA ARG A 123 -21.09 0.49 8.86
C ARG A 123 -21.50 1.94 8.95
N THR A 124 -20.71 2.81 8.36
CA THR A 124 -21.02 4.26 8.32
C THR A 124 -21.54 4.69 6.96
N ILE A 125 -21.30 3.90 5.91
CA ILE A 125 -21.69 4.19 4.53
C ILE A 125 -22.96 3.41 4.19
N SER A 126 -24.00 4.12 3.79
CA SER A 126 -25.28 3.51 3.39
C SER A 126 -25.38 3.25 1.88
N ASP A 127 -24.61 3.98 1.08
CA ASP A 127 -24.61 3.85 -0.38
C ASP A 127 -23.18 4.00 -0.92
N TYR A 128 -22.56 2.86 -1.24
CA TYR A 128 -21.20 2.80 -1.75
C TYR A 128 -21.05 3.32 -3.19
N SER A 129 -22.16 3.47 -3.92
CA SER A 129 -22.12 4.09 -5.26
C SER A 129 -21.78 5.59 -5.23
N THR A 130 -21.84 6.20 -4.04
CA THR A 130 -21.53 7.62 -3.83
C THR A 130 -20.07 7.85 -3.44
N LEU A 131 -19.27 6.80 -3.34
CA LEU A 131 -17.86 6.93 -3.02
C LEU A 131 -17.14 7.75 -4.09
N PRO A 132 -16.22 8.62 -3.68
CA PRO A 132 -15.40 9.37 -4.63
C PRO A 132 -14.49 8.41 -5.41
N ASP A 133 -14.20 8.78 -6.65
CA ASP A 133 -13.10 8.20 -7.40
C ASP A 133 -11.79 8.34 -6.61
N ALA A 134 -10.96 7.27 -6.62
CA ALA A 134 -9.73 7.22 -5.83
C ALA A 134 -8.75 8.34 -6.22
N VAL A 135 -8.60 8.64 -7.51
CA VAL A 135 -7.71 9.71 -7.98
C VAL A 135 -8.22 11.09 -7.54
N ALA A 136 -9.52 11.32 -7.64
CA ALA A 136 -10.13 12.57 -7.18
C ALA A 136 -9.92 12.76 -5.66
N LEU A 137 -10.06 11.67 -4.87
CA LEU A 137 -9.82 11.72 -3.43
C LEU A 137 -8.34 11.93 -3.11
N TYR A 138 -7.42 11.25 -3.78
CA TYR A 138 -5.98 11.50 -3.67
C TYR A 138 -5.66 12.97 -3.89
N ARG A 139 -6.11 13.54 -5.00
CA ARG A 139 -5.84 14.94 -5.35
C ARG A 139 -6.40 15.90 -4.32
N LYS A 140 -7.62 15.65 -3.84
CA LYS A 140 -8.28 16.45 -2.79
C LYS A 140 -7.50 16.45 -1.48
N ILE A 141 -6.98 15.29 -1.06
CA ILE A 141 -6.22 15.15 0.19
C ILE A 141 -4.84 15.79 0.01
N LEU A 142 -4.10 15.41 -1.03
CA LEU A 142 -2.76 15.91 -1.27
C LEU A 142 -2.73 17.44 -1.43
N ALA A 143 -3.73 18.03 -2.09
CA ALA A 143 -3.81 19.48 -2.23
C ALA A 143 -3.86 20.23 -0.88
N LYS A 144 -4.42 19.59 0.15
CA LYS A 144 -4.58 20.17 1.50
C LYS A 144 -3.43 19.82 2.45
N SER A 145 -2.66 18.80 2.13
CA SER A 145 -1.54 18.34 2.97
C SER A 145 -0.37 19.31 2.88
N ASP A 146 0.50 19.27 3.87
CA ASP A 146 1.76 19.98 3.84
C ASP A 146 2.71 19.39 2.80
N ASP A 147 3.72 20.16 2.38
CA ASP A 147 4.69 19.69 1.39
C ASP A 147 5.54 18.57 2.01
N LYS A 148 5.72 17.45 1.27
CA LYS A 148 6.50 16.29 1.72
C LYS A 148 6.02 15.66 3.04
N SER A 149 4.72 15.73 3.35
CA SER A 149 4.17 15.19 4.59
C SER A 149 3.58 13.80 4.44
N VAL A 150 3.01 13.47 3.29
CA VAL A 150 2.21 12.25 3.10
C VAL A 150 3.08 11.08 2.62
N THR A 151 2.95 9.93 3.27
CA THR A 151 3.45 8.65 2.72
C THR A 151 2.28 7.90 2.09
N ILE A 152 2.49 7.33 0.91
CA ILE A 152 1.55 6.37 0.31
C ILE A 152 2.06 4.97 0.65
N LEU A 153 1.21 4.19 1.31
CA LEU A 153 1.42 2.76 1.54
C LEU A 153 0.58 1.99 0.54
N SER A 154 1.20 1.40 -0.48
CA SER A 154 0.54 0.68 -1.57
C SER A 154 0.77 -0.81 -1.39
N ILE A 155 -0.30 -1.56 -1.17
CA ILE A 155 -0.26 -3.00 -0.91
C ILE A 155 -1.12 -3.80 -1.88
N GLY A 156 -1.56 -3.18 -2.96
CA GLY A 156 -2.33 -3.81 -4.03
C GLY A 156 -1.87 -3.34 -5.41
N PHE A 157 -2.78 -3.35 -6.38
CA PHE A 157 -2.51 -2.97 -7.76
C PHE A 157 -2.06 -1.50 -7.84
N LEU A 158 -1.13 -1.19 -8.74
CA LEU A 158 -0.60 0.16 -8.89
C LEU A 158 -1.48 1.10 -9.73
N THR A 159 -2.69 0.68 -10.05
CA THR A 159 -3.65 1.38 -10.93
C THR A 159 -3.97 2.80 -10.45
N ASN A 160 -4.29 2.97 -9.16
CA ASN A 160 -4.63 4.28 -8.61
C ASN A 160 -3.45 5.25 -8.66
N ILE A 161 -2.25 4.78 -8.27
CA ILE A 161 -1.04 5.61 -8.29
C ILE A 161 -0.66 5.98 -9.72
N SER A 162 -0.74 5.05 -10.66
CA SER A 162 -0.51 5.30 -12.08
C SER A 162 -1.44 6.41 -12.60
N ARG A 163 -2.74 6.28 -12.36
CA ARG A 163 -3.74 7.26 -12.79
C ARG A 163 -3.57 8.61 -12.08
N LEU A 164 -3.16 8.60 -10.81
CA LEU A 164 -2.83 9.84 -10.09
C LEU A 164 -1.67 10.56 -10.77
N LEU A 165 -0.60 9.85 -11.12
CA LEU A 165 0.56 10.43 -11.81
C LEU A 165 0.18 11.00 -13.19
N GLU A 166 -0.74 10.38 -13.90
CA GLU A 166 -1.21 10.79 -15.22
C GLU A 166 -2.32 11.86 -15.19
N SER A 167 -2.85 12.17 -13.99
CA SER A 167 -3.94 13.13 -13.86
C SER A 167 -3.52 14.56 -14.19
N GLY A 168 -4.42 15.28 -14.84
CA GLY A 168 -4.28 16.72 -15.09
C GLY A 168 -4.67 17.60 -13.91
N PRO A 169 -4.55 18.93 -14.02
CA PRO A 169 -5.14 19.89 -13.09
C PRO A 169 -6.65 19.71 -12.97
N ASP A 170 -7.18 19.98 -11.77
CA ASP A 170 -8.59 19.87 -11.46
C ASP A 170 -9.05 20.96 -10.45
N GLU A 171 -10.26 20.81 -9.92
CA GLU A 171 -10.83 21.73 -8.92
C GLU A 171 -10.06 21.77 -7.60
N TYR A 172 -9.30 20.70 -7.25
CA TYR A 172 -8.52 20.61 -6.02
C TYR A 172 -7.12 21.19 -6.16
N SER A 173 -6.51 21.09 -7.34
CA SER A 173 -5.14 21.55 -7.56
C SER A 173 -4.88 21.90 -9.03
N SER A 174 -4.23 23.05 -9.25
CA SER A 174 -3.72 23.44 -10.57
C SER A 174 -2.46 22.66 -11.00
N LEU A 175 -1.89 21.82 -10.14
CA LEU A 175 -0.73 20.98 -10.47
C LEU A 175 -1.16 19.73 -11.25
N THR A 176 -0.29 19.28 -12.15
CA THR A 176 -0.40 17.92 -12.70
C THR A 176 -0.24 16.89 -11.58
N GLY A 177 -0.69 15.63 -11.80
CA GLY A 177 -0.54 14.57 -10.81
C GLY A 177 0.91 14.34 -10.40
N ILE A 178 1.84 14.32 -11.36
CA ILE A 178 3.28 14.21 -11.10
C ILE A 178 3.78 15.35 -10.22
N ASP A 179 3.42 16.60 -10.53
CA ASP A 179 3.87 17.75 -9.75
C ASP A 179 3.25 17.78 -8.36
N LEU A 180 1.99 17.34 -8.22
CA LEU A 180 1.31 17.24 -6.95
C LEU A 180 1.95 16.17 -6.06
N VAL A 181 2.21 14.98 -6.59
CA VAL A 181 2.93 13.91 -5.90
C VAL A 181 4.34 14.36 -5.54
N LYS A 182 5.08 14.95 -6.49
CA LYS A 182 6.42 15.48 -6.25
C LYS A 182 6.45 16.50 -5.11
N ARG A 183 5.42 17.29 -4.96
CA ARG A 183 5.35 18.34 -3.95
C ARG A 183 4.88 17.83 -2.59
N LYS A 184 3.87 16.96 -2.56
CA LYS A 184 3.14 16.62 -1.33
C LYS A 184 3.54 15.29 -0.72
N VAL A 185 3.90 14.33 -1.57
CA VAL A 185 4.26 13.00 -1.11
C VAL A 185 5.73 12.98 -0.68
N ARG A 186 5.99 12.42 0.50
CA ARG A 186 7.32 12.19 1.06
C ARG A 186 7.97 11.01 0.37
N SER A 187 7.28 9.88 0.37
CA SER A 187 7.73 8.60 -0.19
C SER A 187 6.56 7.67 -0.45
N VAL A 188 6.83 6.61 -1.19
CA VAL A 188 5.94 5.47 -1.37
C VAL A 188 6.58 4.25 -0.71
N VAL A 189 5.80 3.46 0.00
CA VAL A 189 6.16 2.11 0.45
C VAL A 189 5.22 1.17 -0.28
N ALA A 190 5.75 0.23 -1.05
CA ALA A 190 4.90 -0.62 -1.86
C ALA A 190 5.27 -2.09 -1.75
N MET A 191 4.25 -2.93 -1.57
CA MET A 191 4.35 -4.36 -1.80
C MET A 191 4.08 -4.61 -3.28
N CYS A 192 5.13 -4.80 -4.06
CA CYS A 192 5.01 -5.06 -5.50
C CYS A 192 6.33 -5.53 -6.12
N GLY A 193 6.21 -6.21 -7.25
CA GLY A 193 7.32 -6.59 -8.09
C GLY A 193 8.17 -7.74 -7.54
N SER A 194 8.87 -8.40 -8.42
CA SER A 194 9.85 -9.45 -8.13
C SER A 194 10.85 -9.55 -9.28
N GLN A 195 12.09 -9.92 -8.96
CA GLN A 195 13.11 -10.23 -9.95
C GLN A 195 13.06 -11.69 -10.41
N ASN A 196 12.34 -12.55 -9.67
CA ASN A 196 12.32 -13.99 -9.88
C ASN A 196 11.06 -14.48 -10.63
N GLU A 197 9.95 -13.74 -10.47
CA GLU A 197 8.66 -14.07 -11.07
C GLU A 197 7.85 -12.79 -11.37
N VAL A 198 6.75 -12.93 -12.07
CA VAL A 198 5.79 -11.83 -12.22
C VAL A 198 4.94 -11.80 -10.95
N GLU A 199 5.22 -10.83 -10.11
CA GLU A 199 4.53 -10.66 -8.83
C GLU A 199 3.05 -10.31 -9.05
N TYR A 200 2.20 -10.72 -8.12
CA TYR A 200 0.74 -10.67 -8.24
C TYR A 200 0.20 -9.26 -8.52
N ASN A 201 0.54 -8.27 -7.71
CA ASN A 201 0.06 -6.90 -7.86
C ASN A 201 0.48 -6.25 -9.18
N VAL A 202 1.64 -6.65 -9.70
CA VAL A 202 2.12 -6.23 -11.02
C VAL A 202 1.41 -6.99 -12.13
N SER A 203 1.18 -8.29 -11.96
CA SER A 203 0.69 -9.18 -13.02
C SER A 203 -0.69 -8.79 -13.56
N TYR A 204 -1.54 -8.24 -12.72
CA TYR A 204 -2.91 -7.85 -13.09
C TYR A 204 -3.02 -6.48 -13.76
N ASP A 205 -2.01 -5.62 -13.58
CA ASP A 205 -1.97 -4.31 -14.25
C ASP A 205 -0.53 -3.89 -14.59
N ILE A 206 0.14 -4.67 -15.44
CA ILE A 206 1.51 -4.39 -15.91
C ILE A 206 1.65 -2.95 -16.47
N PRO A 207 0.71 -2.41 -17.27
CA PRO A 207 0.82 -1.04 -17.77
C PRO A 207 0.89 0.01 -16.66
N SER A 208 0.06 -0.13 -15.62
CA SER A 208 0.07 0.80 -14.47
C SER A 208 1.36 0.65 -13.66
N ALA A 209 1.82 -0.57 -13.41
CA ALA A 209 3.09 -0.80 -12.73
C ALA A 209 4.26 -0.15 -13.48
N ARG A 210 4.35 -0.33 -14.79
CA ARG A 210 5.35 0.33 -15.63
C ARG A 210 5.28 1.85 -15.53
N THR A 211 4.08 2.43 -15.61
CA THR A 211 3.88 3.87 -15.48
C THR A 211 4.40 4.39 -14.14
N VAL A 212 4.12 3.68 -13.04
CA VAL A 212 4.60 4.08 -11.70
C VAL A 212 6.12 4.02 -11.63
N PHE A 213 6.72 2.91 -12.05
CA PHE A 213 8.18 2.76 -12.00
C PHE A 213 8.91 3.76 -12.90
N ASP A 214 8.33 4.13 -14.04
CA ASP A 214 8.93 5.07 -14.98
C ASP A 214 8.75 6.55 -14.58
N LYS A 215 7.64 6.89 -13.90
CA LYS A 215 7.23 8.30 -13.71
C LYS A 215 7.20 8.76 -12.25
N LEU A 216 7.35 7.87 -11.26
CA LEU A 216 7.23 8.26 -9.85
C LEU A 216 8.33 9.27 -9.47
N PRO A 217 7.95 10.49 -9.02
CA PRO A 217 8.93 11.55 -8.79
C PRO A 217 9.48 11.60 -7.35
N VAL A 218 9.22 10.56 -6.55
CA VAL A 218 9.62 10.45 -5.14
C VAL A 218 10.23 9.09 -4.86
N ALA A 219 10.94 8.97 -3.74
CA ALA A 219 11.54 7.70 -3.33
C ALA A 219 10.48 6.61 -3.08
N MET A 220 10.78 5.38 -3.46
CA MET A 220 9.95 4.20 -3.24
C MET A 220 10.75 3.09 -2.56
N SER A 221 10.21 2.58 -1.47
CA SER A 221 10.69 1.37 -0.80
C SER A 221 9.81 0.20 -1.21
N ILE A 222 10.41 -0.82 -1.81
CA ILE A 222 9.71 -1.96 -2.39
C ILE A 222 9.85 -3.16 -1.45
N ILE A 223 8.73 -3.80 -1.10
CA ILE A 223 8.68 -5.14 -0.55
C ILE A 223 8.39 -6.07 -1.73
N PRO A 224 9.38 -6.78 -2.26
CA PRO A 224 9.15 -7.66 -3.40
C PRO A 224 8.50 -8.98 -2.96
N GLY A 225 7.91 -9.71 -3.91
CA GLY A 225 7.25 -10.98 -3.65
C GLY A 225 8.11 -12.02 -2.91
N GLU A 226 9.43 -11.92 -3.01
CA GLU A 226 10.38 -12.78 -2.30
C GLU A 226 10.47 -12.46 -0.80
N THR A 227 10.04 -11.29 -0.37
CA THR A 227 10.08 -10.87 1.03
C THR A 227 8.74 -11.14 1.69
N THR A 228 8.69 -12.20 2.45
CA THR A 228 7.47 -12.66 3.11
C THR A 228 7.69 -13.02 4.56
N MET A 229 6.60 -13.12 5.33
CA MET A 229 6.59 -13.52 6.73
C MET A 229 5.47 -14.55 6.95
N PRO A 230 5.80 -15.81 7.26
CA PRO A 230 4.79 -16.84 7.48
C PRO A 230 4.13 -16.69 8.86
N VAL A 231 2.80 -16.76 8.90
CA VAL A 231 2.00 -16.75 10.14
C VAL A 231 0.96 -17.86 10.04
N LEU A 232 0.79 -18.66 11.12
CA LEU A 232 -0.26 -19.67 11.16
C LEU A 232 -1.61 -19.03 11.48
N SER A 233 -2.69 -19.53 10.88
CA SER A 233 -4.04 -19.08 11.19
C SER A 233 -4.38 -19.27 12.67
N GLU A 234 -3.92 -20.36 13.30
CA GLU A 234 -4.06 -20.60 14.75
C GLU A 234 -3.47 -19.47 15.59
N GLU A 235 -2.28 -18.96 15.22
CA GLU A 235 -1.64 -17.85 15.94
C GLU A 235 -2.48 -16.59 15.89
N ILE A 236 -3.12 -16.30 14.75
CA ILE A 236 -4.05 -15.16 14.59
C ILE A 236 -5.25 -15.33 15.52
N PHE A 237 -5.85 -16.53 15.56
CA PHE A 237 -7.00 -16.80 16.43
C PHE A 237 -6.67 -16.68 17.91
N GLU A 238 -5.54 -17.22 18.34
CA GLU A 238 -5.09 -17.12 19.73
C GLU A 238 -4.95 -15.66 20.19
N HIS A 239 -4.37 -14.80 19.35
CA HIS A 239 -4.12 -13.40 19.69
C HIS A 239 -5.36 -12.52 19.57
N THR A 240 -6.28 -12.80 18.64
CA THR A 240 -7.52 -12.02 18.47
C THR A 240 -8.67 -12.50 19.34
N GLY A 241 -8.53 -13.62 20.04
CA GLY A 241 -9.61 -14.26 20.80
C GLY A 241 -10.22 -13.39 21.92
N TRP A 242 -9.53 -12.37 22.38
CA TRP A 242 -10.04 -11.41 23.37
C TRP A 242 -11.25 -10.61 22.90
N ALA A 243 -11.35 -10.34 21.60
CA ALA A 243 -12.40 -9.52 21.01
C ALA A 243 -13.67 -10.30 20.66
N GLY A 244 -13.62 -11.63 20.74
CA GLY A 244 -14.70 -12.53 20.30
C GLY A 244 -14.85 -12.56 18.79
N LEU A 245 -15.33 -11.46 18.18
CA LEU A 245 -15.51 -11.36 16.74
C LEU A 245 -14.58 -10.27 16.17
N HIS A 246 -13.29 -10.54 16.13
CA HIS A 246 -12.30 -9.65 15.52
C HIS A 246 -12.36 -9.77 13.98
N PRO A 247 -12.40 -8.66 13.21
CA PRO A 247 -12.52 -8.72 11.74
C PRO A 247 -11.42 -9.54 11.08
N VAL A 248 -10.17 -9.42 11.54
CA VAL A 248 -9.05 -10.24 11.05
C VAL A 248 -9.32 -11.73 11.33
N ALA A 249 -9.71 -12.08 12.56
CA ALA A 249 -10.02 -13.47 12.92
C ALA A 249 -11.18 -14.04 12.08
N LEU A 250 -12.22 -13.24 11.83
CA LEU A 250 -13.31 -13.68 10.97
C LEU A 250 -12.83 -13.93 9.54
N GLY A 251 -11.97 -13.08 8.98
CA GLY A 251 -11.35 -13.33 7.68
C GLY A 251 -10.58 -14.64 7.67
N TYR A 252 -9.70 -14.85 8.65
CA TYR A 252 -8.92 -16.08 8.78
C TYR A 252 -9.76 -17.33 9.10
N SER A 253 -11.01 -17.20 9.52
CA SER A 253 -11.91 -18.35 9.74
C SER A 253 -12.29 -19.10 8.47
N THR A 254 -11.98 -18.57 7.30
CA THR A 254 -12.11 -19.28 6.01
C THR A 254 -11.02 -20.33 5.81
N HIS A 255 -9.96 -20.30 6.62
CA HIS A 255 -8.81 -21.19 6.55
C HIS A 255 -8.80 -22.24 7.65
N ASP A 256 -8.12 -23.36 7.40
CA ASP A 256 -7.78 -24.30 8.46
C ASP A 256 -6.81 -23.63 9.44
N GLN A 257 -6.91 -23.94 10.72
CA GLN A 257 -6.02 -23.40 11.75
C GLN A 257 -4.54 -23.76 11.53
N ALA A 258 -4.29 -24.89 10.87
CA ALA A 258 -2.94 -25.32 10.51
C ALA A 258 -2.40 -24.66 9.24
N ASP A 259 -3.21 -23.87 8.54
CA ASP A 259 -2.77 -23.20 7.32
C ASP A 259 -1.74 -22.13 7.61
N MET A 260 -0.70 -22.14 6.79
CA MET A 260 0.35 -21.15 6.80
C MET A 260 -0.01 -20.03 5.82
N ASN A 261 -0.24 -18.85 6.34
CA ASN A 261 -0.45 -17.65 5.51
C ASN A 261 0.85 -16.86 5.37
N MET A 262 1.13 -16.41 4.17
CA MET A 262 2.25 -15.53 3.91
C MET A 262 1.76 -14.09 4.02
N CYS A 263 2.40 -13.29 4.87
CA CYS A 263 2.05 -11.90 5.08
C CYS A 263 3.09 -11.02 4.37
N TRP A 264 2.74 -10.47 3.23
CA TRP A 264 3.54 -9.49 2.50
C TRP A 264 3.14 -8.07 2.89
N ASP A 265 1.86 -7.77 2.85
CA ASP A 265 1.28 -6.46 3.12
C ASP A 265 1.48 -6.03 4.56
N ALA A 266 1.38 -6.99 5.49
CA ALA A 266 1.69 -6.74 6.89
C ALA A 266 3.14 -6.26 7.09
N ILE A 267 4.09 -6.74 6.29
CA ILE A 267 5.49 -6.27 6.34
C ILE A 267 5.56 -4.79 5.92
N ALA A 268 4.81 -4.40 4.89
CA ALA A 268 4.76 -2.99 4.45
C ALA A 268 4.20 -2.10 5.57
N GLY A 269 3.11 -2.53 6.21
CA GLY A 269 2.52 -1.86 7.36
C GLY A 269 3.50 -1.74 8.53
N LEU A 270 4.11 -2.85 8.96
CA LEU A 270 5.08 -2.88 10.05
C LEU A 270 6.31 -2.03 9.75
N ALA A 271 6.89 -2.15 8.55
CA ALA A 271 8.04 -1.34 8.15
C ALA A 271 7.74 0.15 8.27
N TYR A 272 6.57 0.58 7.80
CA TYR A 272 6.15 1.97 7.91
C TYR A 272 5.99 2.43 9.37
N VAL A 273 5.20 1.72 10.17
CA VAL A 273 4.88 2.15 11.54
C VAL A 273 6.05 2.06 12.52
N THR A 274 7.05 1.22 12.23
CA THR A 274 8.29 1.08 13.03
C THR A 274 9.42 1.99 12.54
N GLY A 275 9.20 2.78 11.49
CA GLY A 275 10.25 3.62 10.90
C GLY A 275 11.38 2.80 10.30
N PHE A 276 11.07 1.66 9.70
CA PHE A 276 12.01 0.74 9.07
C PHE A 276 13.08 0.17 10.03
N SER A 277 12.80 0.11 11.33
CA SER A 277 13.78 -0.30 12.33
C SER A 277 14.12 -1.78 12.27
N ASP A 278 13.20 -2.61 11.78
CA ASP A 278 13.35 -4.07 11.80
C ASP A 278 13.21 -4.72 10.42
N VAL A 279 13.72 -4.04 9.42
CA VAL A 279 13.88 -4.51 8.04
C VAL A 279 15.29 -4.22 7.55
N THR A 280 15.76 -4.99 6.59
CA THR A 280 17.00 -4.70 5.87
C THR A 280 16.67 -3.84 4.65
N ILE A 281 17.31 -2.70 4.52
CA ILE A 281 17.14 -1.76 3.40
C ILE A 281 18.35 -1.88 2.50
N SER A 282 18.13 -2.11 1.21
CA SER A 282 19.19 -2.19 0.20
C SER A 282 19.82 -0.82 -0.08
N ASP A 283 20.89 -0.84 -0.89
CA ASP A 283 21.35 0.35 -1.62
C ASP A 283 20.26 0.90 -2.53
N GLN A 284 20.54 2.05 -3.14
CA GLN A 284 19.64 2.70 -4.10
C GLN A 284 19.80 2.10 -5.50
N TYR A 285 18.68 2.03 -6.21
CA TYR A 285 18.57 1.50 -7.56
C TYR A 285 17.70 2.41 -8.43
N ASP A 286 17.94 2.35 -9.74
CA ASP A 286 16.90 2.55 -10.72
C ASP A 286 16.15 1.23 -10.87
N ALA A 287 14.81 1.28 -10.93
CA ALA A 287 13.99 0.10 -11.10
C ALA A 287 13.02 0.29 -12.26
N THR A 288 12.75 -0.76 -12.99
CA THR A 288 11.77 -0.78 -14.07
C THR A 288 10.95 -2.06 -14.02
N ILE A 289 9.76 -2.03 -14.59
CA ILE A 289 8.96 -3.23 -14.88
C ILE A 289 9.02 -3.47 -16.39
N ASN A 290 9.53 -4.62 -16.80
CA ASN A 290 9.63 -4.95 -18.22
C ASN A 290 8.25 -5.33 -18.82
N GLU A 291 8.21 -5.59 -20.12
CA GLU A 291 6.95 -5.91 -20.83
C GLU A 291 6.27 -7.19 -20.34
N LYS A 292 7.00 -8.07 -19.66
CA LYS A 292 6.49 -9.32 -19.10
C LYS A 292 6.04 -9.17 -17.64
N GLY A 293 6.21 -7.98 -17.02
CA GLY A 293 5.86 -7.74 -15.63
C GLY A 293 6.99 -8.05 -14.63
N MET A 294 8.19 -8.42 -15.10
CA MET A 294 9.33 -8.65 -14.21
C MET A 294 9.98 -7.34 -13.79
N MET A 295 10.33 -7.24 -12.52
CA MET A 295 11.12 -6.12 -12.00
C MET A 295 12.59 -6.27 -12.37
N GLU A 296 13.19 -5.22 -12.88
CA GLU A 296 14.61 -5.12 -13.18
C GLU A 296 15.24 -4.00 -12.36
N LEU A 297 16.35 -4.30 -11.69
CA LEU A 297 17.07 -3.35 -10.84
C LEU A 297 18.44 -3.05 -11.44
N THR A 298 18.78 -1.78 -11.54
CA THR A 298 20.10 -1.29 -11.92
C THR A 298 20.67 -0.47 -10.77
N TRP A 299 21.84 -0.87 -10.26
CA TRP A 299 22.46 -0.12 -9.17
C TRP A 299 22.73 1.32 -9.58
N ASN A 300 22.26 2.25 -8.79
CA ASN A 300 22.45 3.68 -8.96
C ASN A 300 22.44 4.36 -7.58
N PRO A 301 23.55 4.95 -7.12
CA PRO A 301 23.61 5.58 -5.80
C PRO A 301 22.71 6.82 -5.67
N TYR A 302 22.12 7.27 -6.77
CA TYR A 302 21.15 8.37 -6.84
C TYR A 302 19.76 7.90 -7.27
N GLY A 303 19.55 6.59 -7.38
CA GLY A 303 18.27 6.00 -7.75
C GLY A 303 17.19 6.26 -6.71
N CYS A 304 15.95 6.15 -7.13
CA CYS A 304 14.80 6.44 -6.27
C CYS A 304 14.23 5.20 -5.57
N PHE A 305 14.73 4.01 -5.90
CA PHE A 305 14.16 2.76 -5.41
C PHE A 305 15.10 2.09 -4.41
N ARG A 306 14.50 1.49 -3.40
CA ARG A 306 15.17 0.61 -2.44
C ARG A 306 14.34 -0.64 -2.25
N VAL A 307 15.00 -1.76 -2.03
CA VAL A 307 14.36 -3.05 -1.77
C VAL A 307 14.44 -3.34 -0.27
N LEU A 308 13.33 -3.72 0.31
CA LEU A 308 13.25 -4.18 1.69
C LEU A 308 13.31 -5.70 1.71
N SER A 309 14.03 -6.23 2.67
CA SER A 309 14.12 -7.68 2.90
C SER A 309 14.13 -7.98 4.40
N LEU A 310 13.85 -9.24 4.73
CA LEU A 310 13.86 -9.74 6.10
C LEU A 310 14.84 -10.89 6.23
N SER A 311 15.76 -10.79 7.19
CA SER A 311 16.49 -11.96 7.67
C SER A 311 15.55 -12.86 8.49
N PRO A 312 15.89 -14.13 8.74
CA PRO A 312 15.08 -15.01 9.58
C PRO A 312 14.77 -14.44 10.98
N ASP A 313 15.73 -13.77 11.59
CA ASP A 313 15.54 -13.11 12.89
C ASP A 313 14.59 -11.90 12.79
N GLN A 314 14.63 -11.14 11.69
CA GLN A 314 13.70 -10.04 11.44
C GLN A 314 12.29 -10.56 11.15
N GLN A 315 12.14 -11.67 10.42
CA GLN A 315 10.83 -12.32 10.22
C GLN A 315 10.20 -12.68 11.57
N LEU A 316 10.97 -13.29 12.46
CA LEU A 316 10.48 -13.67 13.78
C LEU A 316 10.05 -12.45 14.60
N ARG A 317 10.88 -11.41 14.69
CA ARG A 317 10.53 -10.20 15.45
C ARG A 317 9.34 -9.45 14.87
N ASN A 318 9.23 -9.35 13.53
CA ASN A 318 8.07 -8.74 12.89
C ASN A 318 6.80 -9.55 13.14
N LYS A 319 6.87 -10.89 13.11
CA LYS A 319 5.76 -11.77 13.47
C LYS A 319 5.35 -11.59 14.93
N GLU A 320 6.29 -11.57 15.87
CA GLU A 320 6.00 -11.31 17.29
C GLU A 320 5.35 -9.95 17.50
N LEU A 321 5.83 -8.91 16.80
CA LEU A 321 5.22 -7.58 16.85
C LEU A 321 3.79 -7.59 16.30
N LEU A 322 3.58 -8.23 15.14
CA LEU A 322 2.25 -8.41 14.55
C LEU A 322 1.27 -9.05 15.53
N LEU A 323 1.65 -10.21 16.09
CA LEU A 323 0.80 -10.95 17.01
C LEU A 323 0.51 -10.16 18.29
N ASN A 324 1.47 -9.38 18.78
CA ASN A 324 1.24 -8.46 19.90
C ASN A 324 0.25 -7.34 19.54
N ILE A 325 0.30 -6.80 18.33
CA ILE A 325 -0.67 -5.80 17.85
C ILE A 325 -2.07 -6.40 17.87
N LEU A 326 -2.26 -7.57 17.25
CA LEU A 326 -3.53 -8.29 17.19
C LEU A 326 -4.05 -8.67 18.59
N GLY A 327 -3.16 -8.96 19.54
CA GLY A 327 -3.49 -9.28 20.94
C GLY A 327 -3.83 -8.06 21.79
N THR A 328 -3.61 -6.85 21.30
CA THR A 328 -3.84 -5.63 22.09
C THR A 328 -5.32 -5.24 22.06
N ARG A 329 -5.92 -5.12 23.25
CA ARG A 329 -7.30 -4.69 23.39
C ARG A 329 -7.48 -3.24 22.95
N ILE A 330 -8.55 -3.00 22.21
CA ILE A 330 -8.99 -1.67 21.82
C ILE A 330 -9.99 -1.22 22.90
N GLU A 331 -9.59 -0.28 23.76
CA GLU A 331 -10.45 0.30 24.79
C GLU A 331 -11.32 1.44 24.21
#